data_aac42afdcd84d116be7ac5afdfb8a51b
#
_entry.id   aac42afdcd84d116be7ac5afdfb8a51b
#
_cell.length_a   1.000
_cell.length_b   1.000
_cell.length_c   1.000
_cell.angle_alpha   90.00
_cell.angle_beta   90.00
_cell.angle_gamma   90.00
#
_symmetry.space_group_name_H-M   'P 1'
#
loop_
_entity.id
_entity.type
_entity.pdbx_description
1 polymer ?
#
loop_
_entity_poly.entity_id
_entity_poly.type
_entity_poly.pdbx_seq_one_letter_code
_entity_poly.pdbx_strand_id
1 'polypeptide(L)'
;MANDNVELLRSTYEAFGRGDIPAVMGSFAEDITWHVPGVLPHGGDAKGHEEVGEFFGRLAGMWEDFGLEFSDFVASGDRVCVIGRAQGKLDGKQTGFGFCHCWTVRDGVCTDFDEYVDPAPEMLGR
;
A
#
# COMPACT_ATOMS: atom_id res chain seq x y z
N MET A 1 8.80 -14.41 13.31
CA MET A 1 9.98 -13.55 13.61
C MET A 1 9.84 -12.24 12.86
N ALA A 2 10.31 -11.15 13.45
CA ALA A 2 10.21 -9.83 12.83
C ALA A 2 10.89 -9.78 11.45
N ASN A 3 12.05 -10.46 11.29
CA ASN A 3 12.76 -10.50 10.01
C ASN A 3 11.96 -11.22 8.93
N ASP A 4 11.23 -12.27 9.31
CA ASP A 4 10.40 -13.01 8.37
C ASP A 4 9.25 -12.15 7.87
N ASN A 5 8.68 -11.31 8.76
CA ASN A 5 7.59 -10.40 8.39
C ASN A 5 8.10 -9.30 7.44
N VAL A 6 9.30 -8.79 7.68
CA VAL A 6 9.92 -7.80 6.78
C VAL A 6 10.17 -8.43 5.40
N GLU A 7 10.70 -9.65 5.37
CA GLU A 7 10.97 -10.33 4.11
C GLU A 7 9.68 -10.62 3.33
N LEU A 8 8.61 -11.01 4.04
CA LEU A 8 7.31 -11.18 3.41
C LEU A 8 6.85 -9.89 2.72
N LEU A 9 6.98 -8.76 3.41
CA LEU A 9 6.57 -7.48 2.83
C LEU A 9 7.48 -7.03 1.69
N ARG A 10 8.80 -7.27 1.79
CA ARG A 10 9.69 -6.97 0.67
C ARG A 10 9.26 -7.72 -0.58
N SER A 11 8.95 -9.00 -0.44
CA SER A 11 8.46 -9.81 -1.56
C SER A 11 7.13 -9.29 -2.10
N THR A 12 6.24 -8.87 -1.21
CA THR A 12 4.94 -8.32 -1.60
C THR A 12 5.10 -7.03 -2.42
N TYR A 13 5.98 -6.13 -1.97
CA TYR A 13 6.23 -4.89 -2.70
C TYR A 13 6.94 -5.15 -4.04
N GLU A 14 7.83 -6.13 -4.08
CA GLU A 14 8.46 -6.52 -5.36
C GLU A 14 7.41 -7.02 -6.35
N ALA A 15 6.47 -7.83 -5.88
CA ALA A 15 5.37 -8.30 -6.72
C ALA A 15 4.51 -7.14 -7.23
N PHE A 16 4.23 -6.18 -6.35
CA PHE A 16 3.49 -4.97 -6.73
C PHE A 16 4.24 -4.20 -7.83
N GLY A 17 5.55 -4.05 -7.69
CA GLY A 17 6.38 -3.35 -8.67
C GLY A 17 6.42 -4.05 -10.03
N ARG A 18 6.20 -5.37 -10.07
CA ARG A 18 6.10 -6.13 -11.32
C ARG A 18 4.69 -6.11 -11.91
N GLY A 19 3.72 -5.54 -11.20
CA GLY A 19 2.33 -5.60 -11.60
C GLY A 19 1.69 -6.96 -11.35
N ASP A 20 2.31 -7.79 -10.52
CA ASP A 20 1.82 -9.15 -10.22
C ASP A 20 0.84 -9.09 -9.03
N ILE A 21 -0.34 -8.57 -9.29
CA ILE A 21 -1.37 -8.41 -8.25
C ILE A 21 -1.78 -9.75 -7.61
N PRO A 22 -1.92 -10.85 -8.36
CA PRO A 22 -2.21 -12.14 -7.72
C PRO A 22 -1.17 -12.52 -6.65
N ALA A 23 0.12 -12.28 -6.90
CA ALA A 23 1.16 -12.56 -5.91
C ALA A 23 1.04 -11.63 -4.69
N VAL A 24 0.71 -10.36 -4.91
CA VAL A 24 0.44 -9.41 -3.82
C VAL A 24 -0.70 -9.94 -2.95
N MET A 25 -1.82 -10.30 -3.58
CA MET A 25 -3.01 -10.78 -2.87
C MET A 25 -2.75 -12.09 -2.13
N GLY A 26 -1.82 -12.89 -2.64
CA GLY A 26 -1.44 -14.15 -2.01
C GLY A 26 -0.81 -13.99 -0.63
N SER A 27 -0.29 -12.80 -0.31
CA SER A 27 0.27 -12.52 1.01
C SER A 27 -0.77 -11.97 2.00
N PHE A 28 -2.00 -11.75 1.56
CA PHE A 28 -3.06 -11.16 2.35
C PHE A 28 -4.03 -12.20 2.91
N ALA A 29 -4.45 -12.02 4.16
CA ALA A 29 -5.52 -12.82 4.73
C ALA A 29 -6.80 -12.61 3.93
N GLU A 30 -7.67 -13.63 3.90
CA GLU A 30 -8.92 -13.53 3.15
C GLU A 30 -9.82 -12.40 3.65
N ASP A 31 -9.74 -12.07 4.93
CA ASP A 31 -10.54 -11.03 5.57
C ASP A 31 -9.71 -9.79 5.94
N ILE A 32 -8.62 -9.53 5.21
CA ILE A 32 -7.75 -8.39 5.47
C ILE A 32 -8.55 -7.09 5.58
N THR A 33 -8.19 -6.23 6.55
CA THR A 33 -8.74 -4.89 6.66
C THR A 33 -7.78 -3.90 6.02
N TRP A 34 -8.32 -2.89 5.35
CA TRP A 34 -7.55 -2.01 4.49
C TRP A 34 -8.05 -0.58 4.63
N HIS A 35 -7.17 0.33 5.04
CA HIS A 35 -7.53 1.74 5.18
C HIS A 35 -6.53 2.63 4.47
N VAL A 36 -7.03 3.44 3.53
CA VAL A 36 -6.24 4.45 2.83
C VAL A 36 -6.95 5.79 3.00
N PRO A 37 -6.24 6.84 3.46
CA PRO A 37 -6.87 8.12 3.77
C PRO A 37 -7.66 8.71 2.60
N GLY A 38 -8.81 9.29 2.92
CA GLY A 38 -9.69 9.89 1.91
C GLY A 38 -9.13 11.12 1.23
N VAL A 39 -8.04 11.70 1.75
CA VAL A 39 -7.37 12.82 1.09
C VAL A 39 -6.72 12.38 -0.24
N LEU A 40 -6.38 11.11 -0.37
CA LEU A 40 -5.86 10.57 -1.62
C LEU A 40 -7.02 10.32 -2.59
N PRO A 41 -6.84 10.58 -3.90
CA PRO A 41 -7.92 10.39 -4.87
C PRO A 41 -8.41 8.95 -4.96
N HIS A 42 -7.53 7.98 -4.67
CA HIS A 42 -7.86 6.56 -4.67
C HIS A 42 -8.19 6.01 -3.28
N GLY A 43 -8.30 6.90 -2.28
CA GLY A 43 -8.49 6.49 -0.89
C GLY A 43 -9.81 5.81 -0.61
N GLY A 44 -9.90 5.22 0.56
CA GLY A 44 -11.11 4.54 1.03
C GLY A 44 -10.77 3.31 1.84
N ASP A 45 -11.79 2.73 2.44
CA ASP A 45 -11.68 1.52 3.23
C ASP A 45 -12.12 0.32 2.41
N ALA A 46 -11.47 -0.82 2.65
CA ALA A 46 -11.83 -2.07 2.00
C ALA A 46 -11.67 -3.21 3.00
N LYS A 47 -12.38 -4.29 2.76
CA LYS A 47 -12.25 -5.49 3.56
C LYS A 47 -12.33 -6.71 2.67
N GLY A 48 -11.35 -7.61 2.83
CA GLY A 48 -11.29 -8.85 2.08
C GLY A 48 -10.70 -8.70 0.70
N HIS A 49 -10.41 -9.84 0.07
CA HIS A 49 -9.72 -9.87 -1.22
C HIS A 49 -10.48 -9.16 -2.33
N GLU A 50 -11.80 -9.32 -2.39
CA GLU A 50 -12.57 -8.71 -3.47
C GLU A 50 -12.50 -7.19 -3.43
N GLU A 51 -12.75 -6.60 -2.27
CA GLU A 51 -12.72 -5.13 -2.12
C GLU A 51 -11.32 -4.57 -2.28
N VAL A 52 -10.32 -5.26 -1.76
CA VAL A 52 -8.92 -4.81 -1.90
C VAL A 52 -8.49 -4.92 -3.38
N GLY A 53 -8.94 -5.95 -4.08
CA GLY A 53 -8.70 -6.06 -5.52
C GLY A 53 -9.32 -4.89 -6.29
N GLU A 54 -10.52 -4.48 -5.91
CA GLU A 54 -11.18 -3.31 -6.49
C GLU A 54 -10.37 -2.03 -6.20
N PHE A 55 -9.80 -1.92 -5.01
CA PHE A 55 -8.91 -0.81 -4.67
C PHE A 55 -7.72 -0.74 -5.64
N PHE A 56 -7.05 -1.87 -5.90
CA PHE A 56 -5.93 -1.88 -6.84
C PHE A 56 -6.37 -1.52 -8.26
N GLY A 57 -7.56 -1.93 -8.66
CA GLY A 57 -8.13 -1.54 -9.95
C GLY A 57 -8.35 -0.04 -10.06
N ARG A 58 -8.87 0.58 -8.98
CA ARG A 58 -9.07 2.03 -8.92
C ARG A 58 -7.74 2.77 -9.02
N LEU A 59 -6.75 2.30 -8.25
CA LEU A 59 -5.42 2.89 -8.27
C LEU A 59 -4.82 2.88 -9.68
N ALA A 60 -4.88 1.72 -10.33
CA ALA A 60 -4.33 1.56 -11.68
C ALA A 60 -5.08 2.41 -12.71
N GLY A 61 -6.38 2.63 -12.50
CA GLY A 61 -7.18 3.44 -13.41
C GLY A 61 -6.98 4.94 -13.26
N MET A 62 -6.50 5.38 -12.09
CA MET A 62 -6.32 6.80 -11.79
C MET A 62 -4.91 7.32 -12.04
N TRP A 63 -3.91 6.47 -11.83
CA TRP A 63 -2.51 6.87 -11.89
C TRP A 63 -1.81 6.24 -13.09
N GLU A 64 -0.92 7.01 -13.73
CA GLU A 64 0.02 6.50 -14.73
C GLU A 64 1.41 6.44 -14.11
N ASP A 65 2.16 5.40 -14.43
CA ASP A 65 3.54 5.23 -13.97
C ASP A 65 3.68 5.33 -12.45
N PHE A 66 2.70 4.79 -11.73
CA PHE A 66 2.72 4.82 -10.28
C PHE A 66 3.84 3.94 -9.76
N GLY A 67 4.67 4.52 -8.91
CA GLY A 67 5.80 3.81 -8.32
C GLY A 67 6.02 4.18 -6.87
N LEU A 68 6.71 3.31 -6.16
CA LEU A 68 7.02 3.49 -4.75
C LEU A 68 8.53 3.46 -4.55
N GLU A 69 9.03 4.36 -3.71
CA GLU A 69 10.41 4.34 -3.25
C GLU A 69 10.39 4.18 -1.74
N PHE A 70 11.22 3.29 -1.23
CA PHE A 70 11.22 2.94 0.19
C PHE A 70 12.47 3.48 0.88
N SER A 71 12.30 4.02 2.09
CA SER A 71 13.43 4.44 2.92
C SER A 71 13.66 3.46 4.08
N ASP A 72 12.59 2.97 4.70
CA ASP A 72 12.73 2.14 5.91
C ASP A 72 11.67 1.04 5.98
N PHE A 73 12.08 -0.11 6.51
CA PHE A 73 11.19 -1.17 6.96
C PHE A 73 11.47 -1.38 8.44
N VAL A 74 10.52 -1.03 9.28
CA VAL A 74 10.67 -1.08 10.74
C VAL A 74 9.68 -2.08 11.32
N ALA A 75 10.17 -3.09 12.00
CA ALA A 75 9.34 -4.16 12.54
C ALA A 75 9.39 -4.20 14.06
N SER A 76 8.24 -4.45 14.67
CA SER A 76 8.12 -4.68 16.10
C SER A 76 6.97 -5.67 16.33
N GLY A 77 7.28 -6.87 16.78
CA GLY A 77 6.29 -7.92 16.96
C GLY A 77 5.59 -8.23 15.64
N ASP A 78 4.26 -8.18 15.65
CA ASP A 78 3.44 -8.45 14.47
C ASP A 78 3.29 -7.24 13.55
N ARG A 79 3.87 -6.09 13.92
CA ARG A 79 3.71 -4.85 13.17
C ARG A 79 4.94 -4.55 12.33
N VAL A 80 4.71 -4.14 11.08
CA VAL A 80 5.78 -3.66 10.21
C VAL A 80 5.34 -2.33 9.62
N CYS A 81 6.17 -1.30 9.79
CA CYS A 81 5.93 0.01 9.20
C CYS A 81 6.89 0.18 8.02
N VAL A 82 6.35 0.57 6.87
CA VAL A 82 7.14 0.79 5.67
C VAL A 82 7.00 2.26 5.29
N ILE A 83 8.13 2.96 5.30
CA ILE A 83 8.18 4.40 5.09
C ILE A 83 8.76 4.70 3.72
N GLY A 84 8.15 5.60 2.98
CA GLY A 84 8.63 5.92 1.65
C GLY A 84 7.83 7.03 0.97
N ARG A 85 7.95 7.08 -0.35
CA ARG A 85 7.22 8.03 -1.19
C ARG A 85 6.63 7.31 -2.38
N ALA A 86 5.41 7.72 -2.73
CA ALA A 86 4.75 7.30 -3.96
C ALA A 86 4.84 8.44 -4.97
N GLN A 87 4.92 8.11 -6.25
CA GLN A 87 4.93 9.10 -7.31
C GLN A 87 4.37 8.52 -8.59
N GLY A 88 3.89 9.38 -9.45
CA GLY A 88 3.30 9.02 -10.72
C GLY A 88 2.62 10.19 -11.37
N LYS A 89 1.82 9.92 -12.38
CA LYS A 89 1.02 10.96 -13.04
C LYS A 89 -0.44 10.80 -12.67
N LEU A 90 -1.02 11.89 -12.18
CA LEU A 90 -2.43 11.96 -11.83
C LEU A 90 -3.05 13.04 -12.70
N ASP A 91 -4.02 12.67 -13.54
CA ASP A 91 -4.63 13.59 -14.51
C ASP A 91 -3.57 14.24 -15.41
N GLY A 92 -2.56 13.47 -15.81
CA GLY A 92 -1.49 13.93 -16.69
C GLY A 92 -0.41 14.77 -16.02
N LYS A 93 -0.51 14.99 -14.71
CA LYS A 93 0.43 15.82 -13.97
C LYS A 93 1.29 14.99 -13.03
N GLN A 94 2.60 15.17 -13.08
CA GLN A 94 3.52 14.48 -12.18
C GLN A 94 3.30 14.98 -10.75
N THR A 95 3.06 14.05 -9.83
CA THR A 95 2.87 14.38 -8.41
C THR A 95 3.23 13.17 -7.55
N GLY A 96 3.17 13.34 -6.23
CA GLY A 96 3.47 12.27 -5.31
C GLY A 96 3.12 12.62 -3.89
N PHE A 97 3.36 11.68 -2.99
CA PHE A 97 3.08 11.88 -1.57
C PHE A 97 3.97 10.96 -0.74
N GLY A 98 4.29 11.42 0.48
CA GLY A 98 4.98 10.57 1.45
C GLY A 98 3.99 9.60 2.08
N PHE A 99 4.46 8.43 2.46
CA PHE A 99 3.59 7.45 3.12
C PHE A 99 4.29 6.73 4.25
N CYS A 100 3.49 6.24 5.18
CA CYS A 100 3.87 5.22 6.13
C CYS A 100 2.79 4.15 6.06
N HIS A 101 3.17 2.98 5.58
CA HIS A 101 2.28 1.83 5.51
C HIS A 101 2.45 1.02 6.79
N CYS A 102 1.39 0.90 7.58
CA CYS A 102 1.42 0.11 8.81
C CYS A 102 0.69 -1.21 8.57
N TRP A 103 1.46 -2.28 8.59
CA TRP A 103 0.95 -3.64 8.38
C TRP A 103 0.88 -4.39 9.69
N THR A 104 -0.13 -5.23 9.84
CA THR A 104 -0.11 -6.29 10.86
C THR A 104 0.06 -7.61 10.11
N VAL A 105 1.04 -8.40 10.54
CA VAL A 105 1.36 -9.68 9.90
C VAL A 105 1.27 -10.76 10.97
N ARG A 106 0.39 -11.75 10.75
CA ARG A 106 0.21 -12.87 11.68
C ARG A 106 0.19 -14.17 10.90
N ASP A 107 0.92 -15.15 11.41
CA ASP A 107 0.96 -16.49 10.82
C ASP A 107 1.30 -16.45 9.33
N GLY A 108 2.21 -15.56 8.94
CA GLY A 108 2.71 -15.48 7.58
C GLY A 108 1.79 -14.78 6.58
N VAL A 109 0.73 -14.10 7.05
CA VAL A 109 -0.15 -13.33 6.17
C VAL A 109 -0.42 -11.94 6.75
N CYS A 110 -0.68 -10.99 5.86
CA CYS A 110 -1.03 -9.62 6.27
C CYS A 110 -2.51 -9.59 6.61
N THR A 111 -2.83 -9.21 7.85
CA THR A 111 -4.21 -9.17 8.34
C THR A 111 -4.80 -7.77 8.33
N ASP A 112 -3.97 -6.74 8.43
CA ASP A 112 -4.42 -5.36 8.48
C ASP A 112 -3.43 -4.45 7.77
N PHE A 113 -3.96 -3.44 7.09
CA PHE A 113 -3.18 -2.40 6.43
C PHE A 113 -3.78 -1.03 6.72
N ASP A 114 -2.95 -0.12 7.25
CA ASP A 114 -3.31 1.27 7.47
C ASP A 114 -2.26 2.16 6.83
N GLU A 115 -2.69 3.10 6.01
CA GLU A 115 -1.78 4.05 5.39
C GLU A 115 -1.92 5.43 6.02
N TYR A 116 -0.80 6.05 6.34
CA TYR A 116 -0.71 7.44 6.78
C TYR A 116 0.09 8.18 5.71
N VAL A 117 -0.34 9.39 5.36
CA VAL A 117 0.25 10.08 4.21
C VAL A 117 0.61 11.53 4.52
N ASP A 118 1.61 12.00 3.77
CA ASP A 118 1.96 13.41 3.70
C ASP A 118 1.64 13.83 2.25
N PRO A 119 0.42 14.33 2.00
CA PRO A 119 -0.04 14.54 0.63
C PRO A 119 0.58 15.79 0.01
N ALA A 120 0.67 15.78 -1.32
CA ALA A 120 1.08 16.98 -2.05
C ALA A 120 0.04 18.07 -1.85
N PRO A 121 0.47 19.36 -1.78
CA PRO A 121 -0.48 20.46 -1.55
C PRO A 121 -1.68 20.47 -2.48
N GLU A 122 -1.50 20.13 -3.75
CA GLU A 122 -2.59 20.13 -4.73
C GLU A 122 -3.67 19.07 -4.44
N MET A 123 -3.37 18.09 -3.57
CA MET A 123 -4.34 17.06 -3.20
C MET A 123 -5.29 17.53 -2.10
N LEU A 124 -4.90 18.56 -1.36
CA LEU A 124 -5.66 19.03 -0.19
C LEU A 124 -6.94 19.78 -0.56
N GLY A 125 -7.06 20.23 -1.77
CA GLY A 125 -8.23 20.96 -2.23
C GLY A 125 -9.24 20.12 -3.01
N ARG A 126 -9.04 18.80 -3.02
CA ARG A 126 -9.91 17.92 -3.83
C ARG A 126 -11.24 17.64 -3.18
#